data_db131624f39e5c9521c055b8958df91a
#
_entry.id   db131624f39e5c9521c055b8958df91a
#
_cell.length_a   1.000
_cell.length_b   1.000
_cell.length_c   1.000
_cell.angle_alpha   90.00
_cell.angle_beta   90.00
_cell.angle_gamma   90.00
#
_symmetry.space_group_name_H-M   'P 1'
#
loop_
_entity.id
_entity.type
_entity.pdbx_description
1 polymer ?
#
loop_
_entity_poly.entity_id
_entity_poly.type
_entity_poly.pdbx_seq_one_letter_code
_entity_poly.pdbx_strand_id
1 'polypeptide(L)'
;MIRTLIALIPADRRGRVGVYAALTLVSVIIRAAGTVLLIPLVAALFSDVPRDALPWLGWLTAATVIGWFVDTATSRLGFDLGFALLDNTQHDVADRLPGIRMDWLSGDNSANTANARQAIAATGPELVGMVVNLLTPLIGAVLLPAAIAIALLFISVPLGLAALAGVVLLLGAFWVSGRLSRKADNVADETNRAFTERIIEFARTQQALRAARRVEPARSMVGDALDAQHGASMRLLLMQVPGQLLFSLASQLALLILAGMATFLTVRGTLGVPEAIAMIVVAARYLEPFTSLSELAPAIESTRATLGRIRAVLEAPMMATGTATLDTNTAPRIEFSRVTFGYGDTPVLQDVSFVLEPGGTTAIVGPSGSGKSTILSLIAGLHHPTAGRVLIDGVDTAQMDAETRRATTSVVFQHPYLFDGTIRDNILVGDPDADVEQLATAARLARVDELTARLPDGDGAKVGEAGTALSGGERQRVSIARALVKPAPVLLVDEATSALDTENEAAVVDALTADERSRTRVIVAHRLASIRHADRVLFLDGGKIVEDGSIDELLAARGRFDEFWNQQREAADWQITH
;
A
#
# COMPACT_ATOMS: atom_id res chain seq x y z
N MET A 1 17.76 -5.63 -0.30
CA MET A 1 17.09 -5.92 -1.57
C MET A 1 17.07 -7.41 -1.89
N ILE A 2 18.20 -8.08 -2.22
CA ILE A 2 18.22 -9.50 -2.62
C ILE A 2 17.64 -10.43 -1.54
N ARG A 3 17.99 -10.24 -0.25
CA ARG A 3 17.40 -11.02 0.85
C ARG A 3 15.89 -10.85 0.95
N THR A 4 15.39 -9.63 0.75
CA THR A 4 13.94 -9.35 0.78
C THR A 4 13.23 -10.02 -0.40
N LEU A 5 13.82 -9.96 -1.61
CA LEU A 5 13.29 -10.65 -2.79
C LEU A 5 13.20 -12.16 -2.59
N ILE A 6 14.27 -12.79 -2.08
CA ILE A 6 14.28 -14.23 -1.81
C ILE A 6 13.25 -14.61 -0.71
N ALA A 7 13.06 -13.75 0.29
CA ALA A 7 12.09 -13.98 1.34
C ALA A 7 10.63 -13.94 0.84
N LEU A 8 10.35 -13.11 -0.15
CA LEU A 8 9.02 -12.99 -0.77
C LEU A 8 8.71 -14.12 -1.77
N ILE A 9 9.71 -14.89 -2.22
CA ILE A 9 9.49 -16.05 -3.10
C ILE A 9 8.93 -17.22 -2.28
N PRO A 10 7.84 -17.88 -2.73
CA PRO A 10 7.27 -19.04 -2.08
C PRO A 10 8.30 -20.13 -1.81
N ALA A 11 8.17 -20.83 -0.67
CA ALA A 11 9.15 -21.82 -0.20
C ALA A 11 9.34 -22.99 -1.20
N ASP A 12 8.27 -23.39 -1.88
CA ASP A 12 8.26 -24.46 -2.91
C ASP A 12 9.06 -24.08 -4.15
N ARG A 13 9.22 -22.78 -4.46
CA ARG A 13 9.93 -22.27 -5.64
C ARG A 13 11.34 -21.79 -5.36
N ARG A 14 11.78 -21.74 -4.09
CA ARG A 14 13.15 -21.30 -3.72
C ARG A 14 14.26 -22.11 -4.40
N GLY A 15 14.03 -23.41 -4.66
CA GLY A 15 14.96 -24.23 -5.40
C GLY A 15 15.24 -23.73 -6.83
N ARG A 16 14.22 -23.14 -7.48
CA ARG A 16 14.36 -22.57 -8.85
C ARG A 16 15.24 -21.32 -8.89
N VAL A 17 15.39 -20.61 -7.77
CA VAL A 17 16.31 -19.46 -7.66
C VAL A 17 17.76 -19.93 -7.88
N GLY A 18 18.13 -21.09 -7.33
CA GLY A 18 19.45 -21.68 -7.55
C GLY A 18 19.69 -22.04 -9.03
N VAL A 19 18.68 -22.63 -9.68
CA VAL A 19 18.75 -22.94 -11.13
C VAL A 19 18.87 -21.67 -11.97
N TYR A 20 18.08 -20.63 -11.64
CA TYR A 20 18.15 -19.32 -12.29
C TYR A 20 19.53 -18.69 -12.16
N ALA A 21 20.12 -18.69 -10.97
CA ALA A 21 21.47 -18.17 -10.73
C ALA A 21 22.54 -18.98 -11.52
N ALA A 22 22.41 -20.31 -11.56
CA ALA A 22 23.30 -21.17 -12.34
C ALA A 22 23.19 -20.90 -13.84
N LEU A 23 21.99 -20.79 -14.40
CA LEU A 23 21.77 -20.46 -15.82
C LEU A 23 22.30 -19.07 -16.15
N THR A 24 22.10 -18.07 -15.27
CA THR A 24 22.67 -16.73 -15.46
C THR A 24 24.19 -16.77 -15.48
N LEU A 25 24.82 -17.55 -14.60
CA LEU A 25 26.28 -17.73 -14.59
C LEU A 25 26.77 -18.40 -15.86
N VAL A 26 26.11 -19.46 -16.32
CA VAL A 26 26.41 -20.15 -17.56
C VAL A 26 26.29 -19.21 -18.76
N SER A 27 25.24 -18.40 -18.83
CA SER A 27 25.05 -17.34 -19.85
C SER A 27 26.25 -16.39 -19.87
N VAL A 28 26.68 -15.89 -18.71
CA VAL A 28 27.83 -14.99 -18.57
C VAL A 28 29.11 -15.66 -19.09
N ILE A 29 29.37 -16.91 -18.74
CA ILE A 29 30.57 -17.65 -19.19
C ILE A 29 30.55 -17.83 -20.70
N ILE A 30 29.41 -18.21 -21.27
CA ILE A 30 29.29 -18.39 -22.75
C ILE A 30 29.52 -17.06 -23.48
N ARG A 31 28.95 -15.95 -22.98
CA ARG A 31 29.14 -14.61 -23.55
C ARG A 31 30.62 -14.15 -23.46
N ALA A 32 31.25 -14.40 -22.31
CA ALA A 32 32.69 -14.10 -22.14
C ALA A 32 33.55 -14.92 -23.09
N ALA A 33 33.30 -16.24 -23.20
CA ALA A 33 33.98 -17.12 -24.12
C ALA A 33 33.79 -16.66 -25.59
N GLY A 34 32.53 -16.35 -25.98
CA GLY A 34 32.24 -15.81 -27.32
C GLY A 34 32.98 -14.51 -27.63
N THR A 35 33.10 -13.62 -26.63
CA THR A 35 33.87 -12.37 -26.78
C THR A 35 35.35 -12.63 -26.98
N VAL A 36 35.95 -13.56 -26.23
CA VAL A 36 37.38 -13.86 -26.29
C VAL A 36 37.72 -14.68 -27.53
N LEU A 37 36.79 -15.51 -28.05
CA LEU A 37 36.96 -16.25 -29.33
C LEU A 37 37.14 -15.33 -30.56
N LEU A 38 36.79 -14.06 -30.46
CA LEU A 38 37.06 -13.07 -31.51
C LEU A 38 38.56 -12.88 -31.75
N ILE A 39 39.41 -13.06 -30.73
CA ILE A 39 40.88 -12.87 -30.85
C ILE A 39 41.48 -13.89 -31.81
N PRO A 40 41.37 -15.23 -31.59
CA PRO A 40 41.91 -16.21 -32.51
C PRO A 40 41.17 -16.22 -33.86
N LEU A 41 39.88 -15.85 -33.91
CA LEU A 41 39.16 -15.73 -35.18
C LEU A 41 39.77 -14.65 -36.08
N VAL A 42 39.99 -13.44 -35.54
CA VAL A 42 40.61 -12.34 -36.28
C VAL A 42 42.05 -12.66 -36.63
N ALA A 43 42.81 -13.24 -35.70
CA ALA A 43 44.20 -13.66 -35.96
C ALA A 43 44.27 -14.66 -37.15
N ALA A 44 43.41 -15.66 -37.16
CA ALA A 44 43.33 -16.64 -38.25
C ALA A 44 42.86 -16.03 -39.57
N LEU A 45 41.97 -15.04 -39.55
CA LEU A 45 41.49 -14.35 -40.75
C LEU A 45 42.59 -13.56 -41.47
N PHE A 46 43.54 -13.01 -40.70
CA PHE A 46 44.71 -12.26 -41.22
C PHE A 46 45.97 -13.13 -41.37
N SER A 47 45.88 -14.46 -41.21
CA SER A 47 46.97 -15.40 -41.48
C SER A 47 47.11 -15.68 -42.99
N ASP A 48 48.21 -16.33 -43.37
CA ASP A 48 48.48 -16.74 -44.77
C ASP A 48 47.39 -17.70 -45.29
N VAL A 49 46.68 -18.38 -44.44
CA VAL A 49 45.58 -19.32 -44.75
C VAL A 49 44.29 -18.91 -44.10
N PRO A 50 43.48 -18.00 -44.69
CA PRO A 50 42.24 -17.50 -44.09
C PRO A 50 41.20 -18.59 -43.78
N ARG A 51 41.31 -19.77 -44.36
CA ARG A 51 40.44 -20.93 -44.07
C ARG A 51 40.56 -21.42 -42.63
N ASP A 52 41.68 -21.16 -41.97
CA ASP A 52 41.90 -21.49 -40.54
C ASP A 52 41.00 -20.70 -39.61
N ALA A 53 40.33 -19.65 -40.10
CA ALA A 53 39.29 -18.93 -39.38
C ALA A 53 37.96 -19.71 -39.27
N LEU A 54 37.69 -20.67 -40.18
CA LEU A 54 36.41 -21.41 -40.22
C LEU A 54 36.09 -22.19 -38.90
N PRO A 55 37.05 -22.91 -38.29
CA PRO A 55 36.78 -23.56 -37.00
C PRO A 55 36.41 -22.56 -35.89
N TRP A 56 37.09 -21.41 -35.81
CA TRP A 56 36.83 -20.37 -34.81
C TRP A 56 35.45 -19.72 -35.03
N LEU A 57 35.07 -19.51 -36.32
CA LEU A 57 33.73 -19.05 -36.68
C LEU A 57 32.67 -20.08 -36.25
N GLY A 58 32.97 -21.38 -36.45
CA GLY A 58 32.09 -22.47 -35.99
C GLY A 58 31.89 -22.46 -34.47
N TRP A 59 32.96 -22.30 -33.68
CA TRP A 59 32.89 -22.19 -32.24
C TRP A 59 32.15 -20.93 -31.79
N LEU A 60 32.35 -19.78 -32.43
CA LEU A 60 31.65 -18.54 -32.15
C LEU A 60 30.14 -18.68 -32.43
N THR A 61 29.78 -19.30 -33.56
CA THR A 61 28.39 -19.59 -33.93
C THR A 61 27.74 -20.51 -32.89
N ALA A 62 28.45 -21.60 -32.52
CA ALA A 62 27.97 -22.53 -31.49
C ALA A 62 27.75 -21.82 -30.15
N ALA A 63 28.73 -21.01 -29.71
CA ALA A 63 28.59 -20.23 -28.46
C ALA A 63 27.39 -19.25 -28.52
N THR A 64 27.17 -18.60 -29.65
CA THR A 64 26.05 -17.68 -29.85
C THR A 64 24.70 -18.41 -29.79
N VAL A 65 24.58 -19.54 -30.49
CA VAL A 65 23.34 -20.35 -30.50
C VAL A 65 23.06 -20.94 -29.14
N ILE A 66 24.04 -21.54 -28.48
CA ILE A 66 23.89 -22.08 -27.12
C ILE A 66 23.56 -20.96 -26.16
N GLY A 67 24.23 -19.81 -26.25
CA GLY A 67 23.96 -18.62 -25.46
C GLY A 67 22.50 -18.15 -25.58
N TRP A 68 21.99 -18.10 -26.81
CA TRP A 68 20.60 -17.74 -27.07
C TRP A 68 19.59 -18.70 -26.40
N PHE A 69 19.84 -20.01 -26.44
CA PHE A 69 19.00 -20.99 -25.73
C PHE A 69 19.06 -20.81 -24.22
N VAL A 70 20.28 -20.62 -23.68
CA VAL A 70 20.46 -20.40 -22.22
C VAL A 70 19.79 -19.10 -21.79
N ASP A 71 19.91 -18.02 -22.53
CA ASP A 71 19.28 -16.74 -22.26
C ASP A 71 17.76 -16.85 -22.29
N THR A 72 17.22 -17.59 -23.28
CA THR A 72 15.79 -17.85 -23.38
C THR A 72 15.28 -18.66 -22.18
N ALA A 73 16.02 -19.69 -21.77
CA ALA A 73 15.68 -20.48 -20.58
C ALA A 73 15.76 -19.65 -19.29
N THR A 74 16.80 -18.82 -19.14
CA THR A 74 16.97 -17.90 -18.02
C THR A 74 15.83 -16.90 -17.93
N SER A 75 15.44 -16.30 -19.07
CA SER A 75 14.34 -15.32 -19.12
C SER A 75 13.00 -15.98 -18.76
N ARG A 76 12.70 -17.16 -19.31
CA ARG A 76 11.47 -17.92 -18.97
C ARG A 76 11.39 -18.21 -17.47
N LEU A 77 12.48 -18.70 -16.89
CA LEU A 77 12.54 -18.99 -15.46
C LEU A 77 12.46 -17.70 -14.62
N GLY A 78 13.07 -16.61 -15.10
CA GLY A 78 12.98 -15.30 -14.48
C GLY A 78 11.55 -14.75 -14.44
N PHE A 79 10.79 -14.87 -15.52
CA PHE A 79 9.38 -14.50 -15.57
C PHE A 79 8.53 -15.39 -14.63
N ASP A 80 8.76 -16.72 -14.63
CA ASP A 80 8.06 -17.64 -13.71
C ASP A 80 8.29 -17.27 -12.24
N LEU A 81 9.52 -16.91 -11.87
CA LEU A 81 9.86 -16.42 -10.54
C LEU A 81 9.23 -15.04 -10.26
N GLY A 82 9.19 -14.16 -11.24
CA GLY A 82 8.56 -12.83 -11.13
C GLY A 82 7.07 -12.92 -10.92
N PHE A 83 6.36 -13.77 -11.66
CA PHE A 83 4.93 -14.01 -11.46
C PHE A 83 4.64 -14.67 -10.11
N ALA A 84 5.47 -15.64 -9.68
CA ALA A 84 5.33 -16.25 -8.37
C ALA A 84 5.54 -15.24 -7.22
N LEU A 85 6.49 -14.32 -7.39
CA LEU A 85 6.73 -13.23 -6.45
C LEU A 85 5.52 -12.29 -6.36
N LEU A 86 4.93 -11.92 -7.50
CA LEU A 86 3.75 -11.09 -7.57
C LEU A 86 2.55 -11.73 -6.87
N ASP A 87 2.24 -12.98 -7.26
CA ASP A 87 1.10 -13.74 -6.73
C ASP A 87 1.19 -13.89 -5.21
N ASN A 88 2.34 -14.35 -4.70
CA ASN A 88 2.56 -14.48 -3.26
C ASN A 88 2.46 -13.14 -2.52
N THR A 89 3.02 -12.07 -3.08
CA THR A 89 2.97 -10.74 -2.46
C THR A 89 1.54 -10.21 -2.39
N GLN A 90 0.74 -10.40 -3.45
CA GLN A 90 -0.66 -9.97 -3.48
C GLN A 90 -1.50 -10.74 -2.46
N HIS A 91 -1.32 -12.06 -2.37
CA HIS A 91 -2.00 -12.88 -1.37
C HIS A 91 -1.59 -12.49 0.06
N ASP A 92 -0.28 -12.39 0.34
CA ASP A 92 0.22 -12.02 1.67
C ASP A 92 -0.29 -10.65 2.13
N VAL A 93 -0.37 -9.67 1.20
CA VAL A 93 -0.90 -8.32 1.50
C VAL A 93 -2.41 -8.37 1.69
N ALA A 94 -3.15 -9.08 0.82
CA ALA A 94 -4.61 -9.19 0.90
C ALA A 94 -5.04 -9.87 2.21
N ASP A 95 -4.37 -10.95 2.60
CA ASP A 95 -4.66 -11.69 3.82
C ASP A 95 -4.36 -10.88 5.09
N ARG A 96 -3.35 -10.02 5.05
CA ARG A 96 -2.95 -9.19 6.20
C ARG A 96 -3.81 -7.95 6.40
N LEU A 97 -4.27 -7.32 5.30
CA LEU A 97 -5.00 -6.05 5.36
C LEU A 97 -6.16 -6.02 6.38
N PRO A 98 -7.04 -7.05 6.45
CA PRO A 98 -8.16 -7.05 7.39
C PRO A 98 -7.75 -7.12 8.86
N GLY A 99 -6.52 -7.53 9.15
CA GLY A 99 -5.98 -7.66 10.51
C GLY A 99 -5.06 -6.51 10.93
N ILE A 100 -4.75 -5.56 10.05
CA ILE A 100 -3.91 -4.41 10.40
C ILE A 100 -4.65 -3.47 11.35
N ARG A 101 -3.94 -2.93 12.34
CA ARG A 101 -4.51 -1.96 13.29
C ARG A 101 -5.00 -0.71 12.56
N MET A 102 -6.21 -0.25 12.94
CA MET A 102 -6.85 0.91 12.29
C MET A 102 -6.08 2.20 12.50
N ASP A 103 -5.36 2.38 13.63
CA ASP A 103 -4.50 3.54 13.88
C ASP A 103 -3.35 3.64 12.87
N TRP A 104 -2.83 2.51 12.39
CA TRP A 104 -1.83 2.48 11.31
C TRP A 104 -2.41 2.90 9.96
N LEU A 105 -3.67 2.55 9.67
CA LEU A 105 -4.36 2.88 8.41
C LEU A 105 -4.92 4.31 8.42
N SER A 106 -5.44 4.79 9.57
CA SER A 106 -6.23 6.03 9.68
C SER A 106 -5.47 7.18 10.32
N GLY A 107 -4.26 6.95 10.86
CA GLY A 107 -3.45 7.97 11.52
C GLY A 107 -2.99 9.08 10.57
N ASP A 108 -2.35 10.12 11.11
CA ASP A 108 -1.78 11.28 10.38
C ASP A 108 -0.85 10.89 9.20
N ASN A 109 -0.56 9.61 9.06
CA ASN A 109 0.27 9.03 8.02
C ASN A 109 -0.57 8.58 6.82
N SER A 110 -1.11 9.54 6.05
CA SER A 110 -1.72 9.29 4.72
C SER A 110 -0.83 8.43 3.80
N ALA A 111 0.49 8.42 4.08
CA ALA A 111 1.47 7.57 3.43
C ALA A 111 1.20 6.07 3.61
N ASN A 112 0.68 5.62 4.76
CA ASN A 112 0.44 4.20 5.02
C ASN A 112 -0.69 3.64 4.16
N THR A 113 -1.80 4.37 4.06
CA THR A 113 -2.93 4.01 3.19
C THR A 113 -2.53 4.06 1.71
N ALA A 114 -1.73 5.06 1.31
CA ALA A 114 -1.18 5.14 -0.04
C ALA A 114 -0.22 3.96 -0.32
N ASN A 115 0.64 3.59 0.63
CA ASN A 115 1.52 2.42 0.52
C ASN A 115 0.73 1.12 0.36
N ALA A 116 -0.33 0.91 1.16
CA ALA A 116 -1.19 -0.26 1.05
C ALA A 116 -1.87 -0.35 -0.33
N ARG A 117 -2.43 0.77 -0.80
CA ARG A 117 -3.05 0.86 -2.14
C ARG A 117 -2.04 0.55 -3.24
N GLN A 118 -0.84 1.16 -3.20
CA GLN A 118 0.21 0.93 -4.19
C GLN A 118 0.76 -0.49 -4.13
N ALA A 119 0.90 -1.08 -2.94
CA ALA A 119 1.38 -2.45 -2.78
C ALA A 119 0.47 -3.47 -3.49
N ILE A 120 -0.83 -3.21 -3.60
CA ILE A 120 -1.79 -4.09 -4.27
C ILE A 120 -1.91 -3.76 -5.76
N ALA A 121 -2.12 -2.47 -6.10
CA ALA A 121 -2.57 -2.08 -7.44
C ALA A 121 -1.44 -1.79 -8.43
N ALA A 122 -0.33 -1.19 -7.97
CA ALA A 122 0.67 -0.61 -8.88
C ALA A 122 1.95 -1.45 -9.04
N THR A 123 2.14 -2.51 -8.25
CA THR A 123 3.41 -3.24 -8.19
C THR A 123 3.51 -4.43 -9.13
N GLY A 124 2.43 -4.83 -9.79
CA GLY A 124 2.39 -6.04 -10.62
C GLY A 124 3.47 -6.09 -11.71
N PRO A 125 3.45 -5.19 -12.70
CA PRO A 125 4.45 -5.19 -13.78
C PRO A 125 5.88 -4.93 -13.27
N GLU A 126 6.04 -4.09 -12.23
CA GLU A 126 7.35 -3.79 -11.63
C GLU A 126 7.96 -5.02 -10.96
N LEU A 127 7.18 -5.79 -10.19
CA LEU A 127 7.67 -6.99 -9.51
C LEU A 127 8.08 -8.09 -10.50
N VAL A 128 7.26 -8.33 -11.53
CA VAL A 128 7.58 -9.31 -12.56
C VAL A 128 8.83 -8.88 -13.34
N GLY A 129 8.88 -7.61 -13.75
CA GLY A 129 10.02 -7.04 -14.49
C GLY A 129 11.31 -6.99 -13.67
N MET A 130 11.23 -6.92 -12.35
CA MET A 130 12.37 -6.80 -11.45
C MET A 130 13.36 -7.97 -11.60
N VAL A 131 12.87 -9.20 -11.74
CA VAL A 131 13.74 -10.37 -11.88
C VAL A 131 14.44 -10.36 -13.23
N VAL A 132 13.71 -10.16 -14.33
CA VAL A 132 14.23 -10.29 -15.70
C VAL A 132 14.96 -9.02 -16.14
N ASN A 133 14.36 -7.85 -15.92
CA ASN A 133 14.85 -6.58 -16.48
C ASN A 133 15.83 -5.84 -15.56
N LEU A 134 15.92 -6.25 -14.27
CA LEU A 134 16.85 -5.63 -13.34
C LEU A 134 17.90 -6.62 -12.83
N LEU A 135 17.48 -7.78 -12.27
CA LEU A 135 18.41 -8.70 -11.61
C LEU A 135 19.34 -9.38 -12.61
N THR A 136 18.82 -9.88 -13.75
CA THR A 136 19.64 -10.53 -14.80
C THR A 136 20.68 -9.57 -15.38
N PRO A 137 20.33 -8.35 -15.88
CA PRO A 137 21.30 -7.39 -16.37
C PRO A 137 22.29 -6.91 -15.30
N LEU A 138 21.85 -6.73 -14.06
CA LEU A 138 22.70 -6.32 -12.95
C LEU A 138 23.79 -7.37 -12.65
N ILE A 139 23.42 -8.64 -12.60
CA ILE A 139 24.37 -9.75 -12.43
C ILE A 139 25.32 -9.80 -13.62
N GLY A 140 24.79 -9.71 -14.84
CA GLY A 140 25.57 -9.68 -16.07
C GLY A 140 26.56 -8.52 -16.11
N ALA A 141 26.14 -7.33 -15.72
CA ALA A 141 26.96 -6.12 -15.71
C ALA A 141 28.19 -6.20 -14.78
N VAL A 142 28.10 -6.99 -13.72
CA VAL A 142 29.21 -7.22 -12.80
C VAL A 142 30.07 -8.42 -13.20
N LEU A 143 29.41 -9.54 -13.54
CA LEU A 143 30.12 -10.80 -13.77
C LEU A 143 30.75 -10.91 -15.17
N LEU A 144 30.12 -10.34 -16.22
CA LEU A 144 30.62 -10.48 -17.59
C LEU A 144 31.98 -9.82 -17.78
N PRO A 145 32.24 -8.57 -17.36
CA PRO A 145 33.57 -7.99 -17.49
C PRO A 145 34.63 -8.76 -16.68
N ALA A 146 34.26 -9.24 -15.49
CA ALA A 146 35.15 -10.07 -14.67
C ALA A 146 35.50 -11.39 -15.38
N ALA A 147 34.49 -12.05 -15.99
CA ALA A 147 34.70 -13.28 -16.75
C ALA A 147 35.56 -13.06 -18.00
N ILE A 148 35.36 -11.94 -18.72
CA ILE A 148 36.22 -11.56 -19.87
C ILE A 148 37.66 -11.31 -19.36
N ALA A 149 37.85 -10.59 -18.28
CA ALA A 149 39.16 -10.31 -17.71
C ALA A 149 39.89 -11.59 -17.27
N ILE A 150 39.17 -12.55 -16.66
CA ILE A 150 39.70 -13.87 -16.31
C ILE A 150 40.08 -14.67 -17.58
N ALA A 151 39.23 -14.66 -18.61
CA ALA A 151 39.51 -15.34 -19.84
C ALA A 151 40.73 -14.74 -20.57
N LEU A 152 40.94 -13.44 -20.52
CA LEU A 152 42.12 -12.76 -21.03
C LEU A 152 43.43 -13.17 -20.32
N LEU A 153 43.39 -13.61 -19.05
CA LEU A 153 44.58 -14.15 -18.37
C LEU A 153 45.16 -15.39 -19.05
N PHE A 154 44.31 -16.20 -19.68
CA PHE A 154 44.76 -17.39 -20.42
C PHE A 154 45.41 -17.05 -21.77
N ILE A 155 45.17 -15.85 -22.33
CA ILE A 155 45.80 -15.36 -23.54
C ILE A 155 47.08 -14.59 -23.21
N SER A 156 46.96 -13.64 -22.26
CA SER A 156 48.09 -12.82 -21.81
C SER A 156 47.85 -12.34 -20.39
N VAL A 157 48.73 -12.75 -19.48
CA VAL A 157 48.63 -12.34 -18.07
C VAL A 157 48.58 -10.80 -17.88
N PRO A 158 49.45 -10.00 -18.57
CA PRO A 158 49.36 -8.55 -18.46
C PRO A 158 48.02 -7.94 -18.91
N LEU A 159 47.41 -8.47 -19.99
CA LEU A 159 46.09 -8.03 -20.48
C LEU A 159 45.00 -8.38 -19.51
N GLY A 160 44.99 -9.58 -18.95
CA GLY A 160 44.01 -9.98 -17.96
C GLY A 160 44.09 -9.16 -16.68
N LEU A 161 45.32 -8.86 -16.19
CA LEU A 161 45.54 -7.99 -15.04
C LEU A 161 45.09 -6.55 -15.32
N ALA A 162 45.35 -6.01 -16.50
CA ALA A 162 44.89 -4.69 -16.91
C ALA A 162 43.35 -4.61 -16.92
N ALA A 163 42.68 -5.67 -17.46
CA ALA A 163 41.24 -5.77 -17.48
C ALA A 163 40.66 -5.90 -16.05
N LEU A 164 41.25 -6.72 -15.16
CA LEU A 164 40.83 -6.83 -13.77
C LEU A 164 40.95 -5.48 -13.00
N ALA A 165 42.05 -4.75 -13.23
CA ALA A 165 42.21 -3.41 -12.68
C ALA A 165 41.09 -2.46 -13.18
N GLY A 166 40.73 -2.57 -14.47
CA GLY A 166 39.59 -1.84 -15.04
C GLY A 166 38.26 -2.19 -14.37
N VAL A 167 37.98 -3.47 -14.08
CA VAL A 167 36.76 -3.88 -13.34
C VAL A 167 36.69 -3.19 -11.97
N VAL A 168 37.79 -3.25 -11.22
CA VAL A 168 37.85 -2.62 -9.87
C VAL A 168 37.63 -1.10 -9.97
N LEU A 169 38.29 -0.45 -10.94
CA LEU A 169 38.13 0.99 -11.18
C LEU A 169 36.67 1.35 -11.52
N LEU A 170 36.03 0.62 -12.43
CA LEU A 170 34.67 0.91 -12.88
C LEU A 170 33.62 0.62 -11.82
N LEU A 171 33.73 -0.49 -11.09
CA LEU A 171 32.84 -0.79 -9.96
C LEU A 171 33.03 0.22 -8.82
N GLY A 172 34.26 0.66 -8.57
CA GLY A 172 34.55 1.72 -7.60
C GLY A 172 33.94 3.05 -8.00
N ALA A 173 34.09 3.46 -9.25
CA ALA A 173 33.47 4.67 -9.81
C ALA A 173 31.93 4.60 -9.74
N PHE A 174 31.34 3.48 -10.08
CA PHE A 174 29.90 3.25 -9.97
C PHE A 174 29.41 3.37 -8.52
N TRP A 175 30.11 2.78 -7.57
CA TRP A 175 29.76 2.86 -6.14
C TRP A 175 29.82 4.29 -5.62
N VAL A 176 30.88 5.06 -5.97
CA VAL A 176 31.03 6.47 -5.59
C VAL A 176 29.95 7.33 -6.23
N SER A 177 29.69 7.16 -7.53
CA SER A 177 28.64 7.88 -8.25
C SER A 177 27.27 7.63 -7.64
N GLY A 178 26.91 6.37 -7.35
CA GLY A 178 25.66 6.02 -6.70
C GLY A 178 25.54 6.52 -5.25
N ARG A 179 26.65 6.74 -4.54
CA ARG A 179 26.63 7.34 -3.20
C ARG A 179 26.42 8.86 -3.25
N LEU A 180 26.90 9.50 -4.31
CA LEU A 180 26.74 10.94 -4.54
C LEU A 180 25.29 11.28 -4.91
N SER A 181 24.69 10.49 -5.81
CA SER A 181 23.31 10.69 -6.31
C SER A 181 22.24 10.45 -5.26
N ARG A 182 22.42 9.47 -4.36
CA ARG A 182 21.39 9.07 -3.38
C ARG A 182 20.81 10.19 -2.51
N LYS A 183 21.60 11.18 -2.12
CA LYS A 183 21.10 12.32 -1.32
C LYS A 183 20.18 13.22 -2.14
N ALA A 184 20.50 13.41 -3.41
CA ALA A 184 19.69 14.21 -4.32
C ALA A 184 18.39 13.49 -4.70
N ASP A 185 18.46 12.18 -4.93
CA ASP A 185 17.30 11.36 -5.29
C ASP A 185 16.25 11.36 -4.17
N ASN A 186 16.66 11.22 -2.89
CA ASN A 186 15.74 11.27 -1.76
C ASN A 186 15.01 12.62 -1.64
N VAL A 187 15.73 13.74 -1.84
CA VAL A 187 15.13 15.09 -1.80
C VAL A 187 14.18 15.30 -2.97
N ALA A 188 14.52 14.80 -4.16
CA ALA A 188 13.67 14.90 -5.33
C ALA A 188 12.40 14.06 -5.18
N ASP A 189 12.49 12.85 -4.62
CA ASP A 189 11.35 11.97 -4.37
C ASP A 189 10.38 12.57 -3.35
N GLU A 190 10.89 13.14 -2.25
CA GLU A 190 10.08 13.81 -1.24
C GLU A 190 9.34 15.02 -1.83
N THR A 191 10.05 15.83 -2.61
CA THR A 191 9.47 17.02 -3.27
C THR A 191 8.44 16.61 -4.33
N ASN A 192 8.69 15.54 -5.05
CA ASN A 192 7.76 15.00 -6.07
C ASN A 192 6.47 14.45 -5.44
N ARG A 193 6.57 13.81 -4.28
CA ARG A 193 5.39 13.36 -3.51
C ARG A 193 4.56 14.56 -3.05
N ALA A 194 5.20 15.54 -2.42
CA ALA A 194 4.54 16.74 -1.96
C ALA A 194 3.85 17.49 -3.11
N PHE A 195 4.49 17.57 -4.27
CA PHE A 195 3.88 18.16 -5.48
C PHE A 195 2.66 17.37 -5.97
N THR A 196 2.75 16.05 -6.02
CA THR A 196 1.63 15.19 -6.43
C THR A 196 0.44 15.34 -5.49
N GLU A 197 0.67 15.37 -4.17
CA GLU A 197 -0.38 15.61 -3.17
C GLU A 197 -1.05 16.97 -3.37
N ARG A 198 -0.28 18.02 -3.65
CA ARG A 198 -0.81 19.35 -3.92
C ARG A 198 -1.62 19.44 -5.21
N ILE A 199 -1.23 18.71 -6.26
CA ILE A 199 -2.03 18.62 -7.49
C ILE A 199 -3.37 17.93 -7.21
N ILE A 200 -3.36 16.83 -6.47
CA ILE A 200 -4.59 16.10 -6.12
C ILE A 200 -5.50 16.99 -5.27
N GLU A 201 -4.96 17.67 -4.26
CA GLU A 201 -5.69 18.64 -3.44
C GLU A 201 -6.29 19.77 -4.31
N PHE A 202 -5.49 20.37 -5.18
CA PHE A 202 -5.92 21.40 -6.11
C PHE A 202 -7.06 20.92 -7.02
N ALA A 203 -6.95 19.70 -7.56
CA ALA A 203 -7.99 19.11 -8.40
C ALA A 203 -9.30 18.88 -7.62
N ARG A 204 -9.21 18.38 -6.39
CA ARG A 204 -10.39 18.11 -5.53
C ARG A 204 -11.06 19.37 -5.03
N THR A 205 -10.30 20.45 -4.81
CA THR A 205 -10.80 21.71 -4.24
C THR A 205 -11.19 22.74 -5.30
N GLN A 206 -11.30 22.37 -6.59
CA GLN A 206 -11.59 23.28 -7.70
C GLN A 206 -12.87 24.10 -7.50
N GLN A 207 -13.92 23.52 -6.91
CA GLN A 207 -15.15 24.26 -6.64
C GLN A 207 -14.92 25.41 -5.65
N ALA A 208 -14.20 25.15 -4.55
CA ALA A 208 -13.88 26.16 -3.56
C ALA A 208 -12.92 27.24 -4.13
N LEU A 209 -11.91 26.82 -4.91
CA LEU A 209 -10.95 27.72 -5.53
C LEU A 209 -11.60 28.63 -6.56
N ARG A 210 -12.55 28.13 -7.37
CA ARG A 210 -13.34 28.92 -8.31
C ARG A 210 -14.21 29.94 -7.58
N ALA A 211 -14.86 29.54 -6.52
CA ALA A 211 -15.64 30.44 -5.67
C ALA A 211 -14.76 31.54 -5.05
N ALA A 212 -13.55 31.20 -4.62
CA ALA A 212 -12.57 32.14 -4.07
C ALA A 212 -11.79 32.94 -5.12
N ARG A 213 -12.05 32.75 -6.44
CA ARG A 213 -11.31 33.35 -7.57
C ARG A 213 -9.79 33.08 -7.53
N ARG A 214 -9.38 31.92 -7.02
CA ARG A 214 -7.98 31.46 -6.93
C ARG A 214 -7.69 30.26 -7.82
N VAL A 215 -8.13 30.32 -9.09
CA VAL A 215 -8.00 29.21 -10.05
C VAL A 215 -6.64 29.14 -10.73
N GLU A 216 -5.83 30.18 -10.65
CA GLU A 216 -4.50 30.19 -11.26
C GLU A 216 -3.52 29.42 -10.38
N PRO A 217 -2.75 28.44 -10.94
CA PRO A 217 -1.77 27.68 -10.16
C PRO A 217 -0.77 28.56 -9.40
N ALA A 218 -0.33 29.66 -10.02
CA ALA A 218 0.58 30.64 -9.41
C ALA A 218 0.01 31.39 -8.19
N ARG A 219 -1.31 31.37 -8.00
CA ARG A 219 -2.00 31.99 -6.85
C ARG A 219 -2.48 30.94 -5.83
N SER A 220 -2.08 29.71 -6.00
CA SER A 220 -2.41 28.56 -5.15
C SER A 220 -1.13 27.93 -4.61
N MET A 221 -1.27 27.08 -3.59
CA MET A 221 -0.14 26.29 -3.04
C MET A 221 0.52 25.36 -4.06
N VAL A 222 -0.11 25.14 -5.24
CA VAL A 222 0.46 24.36 -6.35
C VAL A 222 1.61 25.12 -7.00
N GLY A 223 1.55 26.47 -7.10
CA GLY A 223 2.64 27.28 -7.64
C GLY A 223 3.93 27.10 -6.84
N ASP A 224 3.84 27.24 -5.52
CA ASP A 224 4.98 27.06 -4.61
C ASP A 224 5.54 25.63 -4.69
N ALA A 225 4.66 24.63 -4.78
CA ALA A 225 5.06 23.22 -4.90
C ALA A 225 5.74 22.93 -6.26
N LEU A 226 5.29 23.59 -7.36
CA LEU A 226 5.90 23.49 -8.68
C LEU A 226 7.31 24.10 -8.68
N ASP A 227 7.48 25.27 -8.08
CA ASP A 227 8.78 25.94 -7.96
C ASP A 227 9.76 25.11 -7.10
N ALA A 228 9.27 24.54 -6.01
CA ALA A 228 10.05 23.62 -5.17
C ALA A 228 10.48 22.37 -5.95
N GLN A 229 9.57 21.79 -6.76
CA GLN A 229 9.87 20.64 -7.62
C GLN A 229 10.91 20.98 -8.68
N HIS A 230 10.77 22.13 -9.37
CA HIS A 230 11.76 22.59 -10.35
C HIS A 230 13.12 22.78 -9.69
N GLY A 231 13.19 23.41 -8.52
CA GLY A 231 14.42 23.58 -7.76
C GLY A 231 15.06 22.28 -7.31
N ALA A 232 14.25 21.27 -6.92
CA ALA A 232 14.72 19.95 -6.55
C ALA A 232 15.23 19.17 -7.77
N SER A 233 14.51 19.23 -8.90
CA SER A 233 14.91 18.59 -10.16
C SER A 233 16.22 19.18 -10.70
N MET A 234 16.40 20.49 -10.64
CA MET A 234 17.64 21.15 -11.06
C MET A 234 18.82 20.73 -10.14
N ARG A 235 18.62 20.66 -8.82
CA ARG A 235 19.63 20.16 -7.89
C ARG A 235 19.98 18.70 -8.15
N LEU A 236 19.00 17.86 -8.47
CA LEU A 236 19.20 16.47 -8.83
C LEU A 236 20.10 16.36 -10.06
N LEU A 237 19.79 17.09 -11.14
CA LEU A 237 20.61 17.13 -12.35
C LEU A 237 22.04 17.57 -12.06
N LEU A 238 22.21 18.65 -11.29
CA LEU A 238 23.54 19.17 -10.92
C LEU A 238 24.36 18.18 -10.07
N MET A 239 23.69 17.33 -9.26
CA MET A 239 24.36 16.32 -8.45
C MET A 239 24.60 15.00 -9.21
N GLN A 240 23.79 14.69 -10.22
CA GLN A 240 23.99 13.51 -11.07
C GLN A 240 25.15 13.70 -12.07
N VAL A 241 25.31 14.93 -12.61
CA VAL A 241 26.36 15.23 -13.61
C VAL A 241 27.77 14.88 -13.10
N PRO A 242 28.22 15.25 -11.88
CA PRO A 242 29.53 14.87 -11.39
C PRO A 242 29.73 13.36 -11.30
N GLY A 243 28.68 12.61 -10.91
CA GLY A 243 28.72 11.15 -10.85
C GLY A 243 28.88 10.51 -12.24
N GLN A 244 28.13 11.03 -13.24
CA GLN A 244 28.23 10.58 -14.63
C GLN A 244 29.60 10.92 -15.22
N LEU A 245 30.13 12.11 -14.96
CA LEU A 245 31.47 12.50 -15.41
C LEU A 245 32.55 11.61 -14.80
N LEU A 246 32.48 11.33 -13.50
CA LEU A 246 33.41 10.42 -12.82
C LEU A 246 33.39 9.03 -13.45
N PHE A 247 32.19 8.50 -13.72
CA PHE A 247 32.04 7.19 -14.35
C PHE A 247 32.54 7.20 -15.80
N SER A 248 32.24 8.24 -16.58
CA SER A 248 32.74 8.41 -17.95
C SER A 248 34.27 8.49 -17.98
N LEU A 249 34.90 9.26 -17.08
CA LEU A 249 36.36 9.34 -16.96
C LEU A 249 36.97 8.00 -16.57
N ALA A 250 36.35 7.26 -15.64
CA ALA A 250 36.80 5.93 -15.25
C ALA A 250 36.70 4.94 -16.43
N SER A 251 35.65 5.02 -17.25
CA SER A 251 35.48 4.21 -18.45
C SER A 251 36.55 4.51 -19.49
N GLN A 252 36.84 5.79 -19.73
CA GLN A 252 37.93 6.19 -20.67
C GLN A 252 39.28 5.74 -20.15
N LEU A 253 39.54 5.86 -18.85
CA LEU A 253 40.79 5.40 -18.23
C LEU A 253 40.94 3.87 -18.35
N ALA A 254 39.89 3.09 -18.10
CA ALA A 254 39.90 1.63 -18.27
C ALA A 254 40.19 1.23 -19.72
N LEU A 255 39.58 1.94 -20.70
CA LEU A 255 39.85 1.75 -22.11
C LEU A 255 41.31 2.06 -22.44
N LEU A 256 41.85 3.20 -21.98
CA LEU A 256 43.23 3.58 -22.20
C LEU A 256 44.22 2.60 -21.58
N ILE A 257 43.94 2.07 -20.39
CA ILE A 257 44.78 1.05 -19.76
C ILE A 257 44.82 -0.23 -20.62
N LEU A 258 43.64 -0.68 -21.06
CA LEU A 258 43.55 -1.91 -21.86
C LEU A 258 44.18 -1.74 -23.27
N ALA A 259 43.87 -0.64 -23.94
CA ALA A 259 44.44 -0.31 -25.26
C ALA A 259 45.95 -0.06 -25.18
N GLY A 260 46.40 0.67 -24.17
CA GLY A 260 47.82 0.93 -23.92
C GLY A 260 48.60 -0.37 -23.64
N MET A 261 48.02 -1.29 -22.84
CA MET A 261 48.63 -2.60 -22.59
C MET A 261 48.69 -3.42 -23.86
N ALA A 262 47.63 -3.48 -24.69
CA ALA A 262 47.63 -4.17 -25.97
C ALA A 262 48.69 -3.60 -26.91
N THR A 263 48.77 -2.27 -27.04
CA THR A 263 49.79 -1.59 -27.84
C THR A 263 51.21 -1.90 -27.35
N PHE A 264 51.45 -1.83 -26.03
CA PHE A 264 52.73 -2.14 -25.43
C PHE A 264 53.20 -3.58 -25.74
N LEU A 265 52.30 -4.55 -25.63
CA LEU A 265 52.58 -5.96 -25.95
C LEU A 265 52.84 -6.17 -27.44
N THR A 266 52.12 -5.46 -28.32
CA THR A 266 52.33 -5.50 -29.75
C THR A 266 53.69 -4.93 -30.14
N VAL A 267 54.10 -3.79 -29.58
CA VAL A 267 55.42 -3.19 -29.80
C VAL A 267 56.54 -4.11 -29.32
N ARG A 268 56.30 -4.86 -28.25
CA ARG A 268 57.25 -5.87 -27.75
C ARG A 268 57.26 -7.17 -28.58
N GLY A 269 56.40 -7.32 -29.54
CA GLY A 269 56.31 -8.52 -30.39
C GLY A 269 55.70 -9.74 -29.66
N THR A 270 55.12 -9.56 -28.49
CA THR A 270 54.45 -10.63 -27.72
C THR A 270 52.96 -10.80 -28.10
N LEU A 271 52.39 -9.83 -28.81
CA LEU A 271 51.04 -9.85 -29.36
C LEU A 271 51.12 -9.48 -30.85
N GLY A 272 50.46 -10.23 -31.71
CA GLY A 272 50.41 -9.92 -33.15
C GLY A 272 49.50 -8.71 -33.45
N VAL A 273 49.69 -8.10 -34.61
CA VAL A 273 48.86 -6.97 -35.06
C VAL A 273 47.38 -7.38 -35.21
N PRO A 274 47.06 -8.57 -35.76
CA PRO A 274 45.65 -9.02 -35.85
C PRO A 274 44.99 -9.18 -34.48
N GLU A 275 45.71 -9.73 -33.50
CA GLU A 275 45.21 -9.88 -32.14
C GLU A 275 44.99 -8.51 -31.49
N ALA A 276 45.86 -7.52 -31.74
CA ALA A 276 45.68 -6.16 -31.25
C ALA A 276 44.45 -5.49 -31.86
N ILE A 277 44.11 -5.74 -33.11
CA ILE A 277 42.88 -5.28 -33.76
C ILE A 277 41.66 -5.93 -33.08
N ALA A 278 41.70 -7.26 -32.84
CA ALA A 278 40.63 -7.96 -32.13
C ALA A 278 40.40 -7.40 -30.73
N MET A 279 41.47 -6.97 -30.04
CA MET A 279 41.37 -6.35 -28.69
C MET A 279 40.53 -5.08 -28.68
N ILE A 280 40.41 -4.33 -29.78
CA ILE A 280 39.52 -3.17 -29.87
C ILE A 280 38.07 -3.61 -29.71
N VAL A 281 37.68 -4.70 -30.37
CA VAL A 281 36.31 -5.25 -30.28
C VAL A 281 36.06 -5.83 -28.87
N VAL A 282 37.05 -6.55 -28.33
CA VAL A 282 36.96 -7.09 -26.96
C VAL A 282 36.83 -5.97 -25.94
N ALA A 283 37.58 -4.88 -26.08
CA ALA A 283 37.49 -3.71 -25.19
C ALA A 283 36.11 -3.04 -25.25
N ALA A 284 35.52 -2.92 -26.44
CA ALA A 284 34.16 -2.41 -26.60
C ALA A 284 33.13 -3.31 -25.87
N ARG A 285 33.20 -4.62 -26.07
CA ARG A 285 32.35 -5.60 -25.40
C ARG A 285 32.57 -5.68 -23.88
N TYR A 286 33.79 -5.43 -23.44
CA TYR A 286 34.13 -5.37 -22.01
C TYR A 286 33.51 -4.17 -21.31
N LEU A 287 33.39 -3.02 -21.99
CA LEU A 287 32.83 -1.78 -21.43
C LEU A 287 31.29 -1.72 -21.50
N GLU A 288 30.68 -2.40 -22.49
CA GLU A 288 29.23 -2.38 -22.71
C GLU A 288 28.37 -2.67 -21.45
N PRO A 289 28.68 -3.69 -20.61
CA PRO A 289 27.91 -3.97 -19.40
C PRO A 289 27.90 -2.84 -18.37
N PHE A 290 28.96 -2.03 -18.32
CA PHE A 290 29.07 -0.93 -17.37
C PHE A 290 28.20 0.28 -17.77
N THR A 291 27.96 0.49 -19.09
CA THR A 291 27.00 1.51 -19.55
C THR A 291 25.58 1.11 -19.15
N SER A 292 25.22 -0.15 -19.36
CA SER A 292 23.94 -0.70 -18.89
C SER A 292 23.77 -0.58 -17.37
N LEU A 293 24.85 -0.76 -16.59
CA LEU A 293 24.79 -0.63 -15.14
C LEU A 293 24.41 0.80 -14.70
N SER A 294 24.90 1.83 -15.39
CA SER A 294 24.53 3.23 -15.08
C SER A 294 23.07 3.53 -15.41
N GLU A 295 22.53 2.91 -16.46
CA GLU A 295 21.11 3.04 -16.84
C GLU A 295 20.17 2.31 -15.88
N LEU A 296 20.64 1.26 -15.20
CA LEU A 296 19.88 0.50 -14.21
C LEU A 296 19.80 1.20 -12.83
N ALA A 297 20.60 2.22 -12.57
CA ALA A 297 20.62 2.88 -11.26
C ALA A 297 19.24 3.42 -10.82
N PRO A 298 18.45 4.12 -11.67
CA PRO A 298 17.10 4.55 -11.31
C PRO A 298 16.15 3.37 -11.03
N ALA A 299 16.25 2.29 -11.81
CA ALA A 299 15.45 1.08 -11.62
C ALA A 299 15.76 0.36 -10.30
N ILE A 300 17.02 0.39 -9.85
CA ILE A 300 17.42 -0.16 -8.55
C ILE A 300 16.75 0.63 -7.42
N GLU A 301 16.69 1.95 -7.52
CA GLU A 301 16.12 2.81 -6.49
C GLU A 301 14.58 2.70 -6.46
N SER A 302 13.90 2.72 -7.63
CA SER A 302 12.46 2.44 -7.73
C SER A 302 12.10 1.09 -7.11
N THR A 303 12.89 0.05 -7.43
CA THR A 303 12.73 -1.29 -6.86
C THR A 303 12.87 -1.29 -5.33
N ARG A 304 13.84 -0.57 -4.78
CA ARG A 304 13.99 -0.46 -3.32
C ARG A 304 12.81 0.23 -2.67
N ALA A 305 12.32 1.31 -3.26
CA ALA A 305 11.15 2.03 -2.79
C ALA A 305 9.91 1.13 -2.80
N THR A 306 9.69 0.39 -3.89
CA THR A 306 8.57 -0.56 -4.02
C THR A 306 8.64 -1.68 -2.99
N LEU A 307 9.80 -2.32 -2.82
CA LEU A 307 10.00 -3.35 -1.79
C LEU A 307 9.86 -2.77 -0.36
N GLY A 308 10.27 -1.52 -0.15
CA GLY A 308 10.07 -0.80 1.11
C GLY A 308 8.60 -0.62 1.44
N ARG A 309 7.78 -0.23 0.47
CA ARG A 309 6.32 -0.09 0.62
C ARG A 309 5.64 -1.42 0.93
N ILE A 310 5.96 -2.48 0.17
CA ILE A 310 5.43 -3.82 0.42
C ILE A 310 5.80 -4.27 1.84
N ARG A 311 7.06 -4.10 2.22
CA ARG A 311 7.55 -4.47 3.54
C ARG A 311 6.84 -3.69 4.66
N ALA A 312 6.59 -2.40 4.49
CA ALA A 312 5.86 -1.59 5.45
C ALA A 312 4.45 -2.13 5.72
N VAL A 313 3.77 -2.64 4.69
CA VAL A 313 2.45 -3.28 4.84
C VAL A 313 2.57 -4.66 5.50
N LEU A 314 3.54 -5.47 5.08
CA LEU A 314 3.76 -6.81 5.64
C LEU A 314 4.26 -6.78 7.11
N GLU A 315 4.95 -5.73 7.54
CA GLU A 315 5.42 -5.52 8.90
C GLU A 315 4.48 -4.62 9.72
N ALA A 316 3.35 -4.18 9.14
CA ALA A 316 2.37 -3.36 9.84
C ALA A 316 1.88 -4.05 11.13
N PRO A 317 1.64 -3.29 12.20
CA PRO A 317 1.17 -3.83 13.45
C PRO A 317 -0.21 -4.47 13.27
N MET A 318 -0.33 -5.72 13.66
CA MET A 318 -1.59 -6.46 13.60
C MET A 318 -2.43 -6.20 14.85
N MET A 319 -3.75 -6.24 14.69
CA MET A 319 -4.65 -6.27 15.83
C MET A 319 -4.43 -7.56 16.63
N ALA A 320 -4.42 -7.45 17.94
CA ALA A 320 -4.41 -8.63 18.79
C ALA A 320 -5.65 -9.48 18.51
N THR A 321 -5.44 -10.76 18.29
CA THR A 321 -6.50 -11.76 18.12
C THR A 321 -6.24 -12.91 19.06
N GLY A 322 -7.29 -13.29 19.80
CA GLY A 322 -7.27 -14.50 20.62
C GLY A 322 -7.94 -15.67 19.91
N THR A 323 -8.40 -16.62 20.71
CA THR A 323 -9.12 -17.83 20.26
C THR A 323 -10.48 -17.95 20.95
N ALA A 324 -10.87 -16.98 21.75
CA ALA A 324 -12.15 -17.00 22.44
C ALA A 324 -13.29 -16.79 21.45
N THR A 325 -14.31 -17.62 21.56
CA THR A 325 -15.56 -17.54 20.81
C THR A 325 -16.69 -17.09 21.72
N LEU A 326 -17.73 -16.47 21.14
CA LEU A 326 -18.93 -16.02 21.84
C LEU A 326 -20.17 -16.61 21.16
N ASP A 327 -21.22 -16.86 21.94
CA ASP A 327 -22.53 -17.16 21.37
C ASP A 327 -23.13 -15.87 20.79
N THR A 328 -23.32 -15.83 19.48
CA THR A 328 -23.84 -14.66 18.76
C THR A 328 -25.37 -14.70 18.58
N ASN A 329 -26.06 -15.66 19.19
CA ASN A 329 -27.53 -15.80 19.06
C ASN A 329 -28.31 -14.99 20.11
N THR A 330 -27.66 -14.56 21.16
CA THR A 330 -28.29 -13.81 22.26
C THR A 330 -27.70 -12.41 22.38
N ALA A 331 -28.54 -11.44 22.77
CA ALA A 331 -28.07 -10.10 23.07
C ALA A 331 -27.09 -10.13 24.25
N PRO A 332 -25.84 -9.69 24.12
CA PRO A 332 -24.84 -9.80 25.16
C PRO A 332 -24.86 -8.60 26.13
N ARG A 333 -24.33 -8.84 27.33
CA ARG A 333 -23.92 -7.80 28.28
C ARG A 333 -22.56 -7.22 27.84
N ILE A 334 -22.46 -5.88 27.81
CA ILE A 334 -21.20 -5.21 27.46
C ILE A 334 -20.69 -4.47 28.71
N GLU A 335 -19.41 -4.66 29.04
CA GLU A 335 -18.80 -4.05 30.21
C GLU A 335 -17.51 -3.32 29.86
N PHE A 336 -17.41 -2.06 30.23
CA PHE A 336 -16.17 -1.28 30.27
C PHE A 336 -15.62 -1.33 31.70
N SER A 337 -14.40 -1.81 31.85
CA SER A 337 -13.72 -1.90 33.13
C SER A 337 -12.46 -1.06 33.12
N ARG A 338 -12.54 0.15 33.70
CA ARG A 338 -11.46 1.13 33.81
C ARG A 338 -10.73 1.39 32.50
N VAL A 339 -11.49 1.62 31.43
CA VAL A 339 -10.97 1.78 30.08
C VAL A 339 -10.31 3.14 29.90
N THR A 340 -9.06 3.13 29.50
CA THR A 340 -8.30 4.30 29.03
C THR A 340 -7.89 4.07 27.58
N PHE A 341 -8.06 5.09 26.72
CA PHE A 341 -7.72 5.02 25.31
C PHE A 341 -7.35 6.40 24.75
N GLY A 342 -6.42 6.42 23.80
CA GLY A 342 -6.05 7.62 23.03
C GLY A 342 -5.57 7.28 21.63
N TYR A 343 -5.70 8.22 20.70
CA TYR A 343 -5.11 8.13 19.37
C TYR A 343 -3.68 8.70 19.43
N GLY A 344 -2.69 7.82 19.28
CA GLY A 344 -1.29 8.18 19.54
C GLY A 344 -1.10 8.68 20.99
N ASP A 345 -0.51 9.86 21.15
CA ASP A 345 -0.24 10.47 22.47
C ASP A 345 -1.42 11.29 23.01
N THR A 346 -2.52 11.41 22.26
CA THR A 346 -3.68 12.23 22.66
C THR A 346 -4.70 11.36 23.40
N PRO A 347 -4.89 11.54 24.74
CA PRO A 347 -5.88 10.78 25.51
C PRO A 347 -7.30 11.23 25.13
N VAL A 348 -8.19 10.25 24.91
CA VAL A 348 -9.60 10.48 24.55
C VAL A 348 -10.55 9.95 25.62
N LEU A 349 -10.30 8.77 26.15
CA LEU A 349 -11.05 8.18 27.26
C LEU A 349 -10.14 7.97 28.46
N GLN A 350 -10.62 8.26 29.67
CA GLN A 350 -9.84 8.19 30.89
C GLN A 350 -10.63 7.47 31.99
N ASP A 351 -10.22 6.25 32.35
CA ASP A 351 -10.75 5.42 33.42
C ASP A 351 -12.29 5.24 33.34
N VAL A 352 -12.79 4.97 32.14
CA VAL A 352 -14.23 4.83 31.86
C VAL A 352 -14.70 3.44 32.27
N SER A 353 -15.76 3.41 33.10
CA SER A 353 -16.38 2.18 33.58
C SER A 353 -17.91 2.28 33.53
N PHE A 354 -18.56 1.33 32.88
CA PHE A 354 -20.01 1.17 32.81
C PHE A 354 -20.38 -0.23 32.33
N VAL A 355 -21.67 -0.57 32.48
CA VAL A 355 -22.24 -1.83 32.02
C VAL A 355 -23.46 -1.55 31.18
N LEU A 356 -23.59 -2.18 30.03
CA LEU A 356 -24.78 -2.19 29.18
C LEU A 356 -25.49 -3.52 29.33
N GLU A 357 -26.78 -3.45 29.70
CA GLU A 357 -27.56 -4.66 29.89
C GLU A 357 -28.01 -5.30 28.57
N PRO A 358 -28.16 -6.63 28.53
CA PRO A 358 -28.57 -7.36 27.34
C PRO A 358 -29.91 -6.86 26.78
N GLY A 359 -29.98 -6.65 25.46
CA GLY A 359 -31.21 -6.28 24.74
C GLY A 359 -31.68 -4.84 24.93
N GLY A 360 -31.06 -4.06 25.83
CA GLY A 360 -31.37 -2.67 26.06
C GLY A 360 -30.82 -1.73 24.98
N THR A 361 -31.41 -0.53 24.92
CA THR A 361 -30.97 0.57 24.07
C THR A 361 -30.32 1.66 24.93
N THR A 362 -29.04 1.91 24.74
CA THR A 362 -28.30 2.95 25.45
C THR A 362 -27.89 4.08 24.52
N ALA A 363 -28.23 5.30 24.84
CA ALA A 363 -27.75 6.49 24.13
C ALA A 363 -26.47 7.04 24.81
N ILE A 364 -25.46 7.33 23.98
CA ILE A 364 -24.25 8.04 24.42
C ILE A 364 -24.32 9.47 23.89
N VAL A 365 -24.32 10.43 24.82
CA VAL A 365 -24.53 11.85 24.55
C VAL A 365 -23.36 12.65 25.09
N GLY A 366 -23.12 13.84 24.57
CA GLY A 366 -22.08 14.74 25.07
C GLY A 366 -21.53 15.65 24.00
N PRO A 367 -20.62 16.58 24.35
CA PRO A 367 -20.00 17.51 23.40
C PRO A 367 -19.23 16.81 22.26
N SER A 368 -19.00 17.53 21.15
CA SER A 368 -18.15 17.04 20.09
C SER A 368 -16.74 16.81 20.61
N GLY A 369 -16.10 15.71 20.22
CA GLY A 369 -14.76 15.34 20.66
C GLY A 369 -14.67 14.70 22.07
N SER A 370 -15.80 14.45 22.75
CA SER A 370 -15.78 13.82 24.08
C SER A 370 -15.40 12.33 24.09
N GLY A 371 -15.36 11.64 22.93
CA GLY A 371 -14.96 10.23 22.82
C GLY A 371 -16.12 9.26 22.54
N LYS A 372 -17.31 9.73 22.17
CA LYS A 372 -18.50 8.90 21.91
C LYS A 372 -18.28 7.84 20.85
N SER A 373 -17.82 8.23 19.64
CA SER A 373 -17.52 7.31 18.54
C SER A 373 -16.35 6.37 18.89
N THR A 374 -15.46 6.79 19.79
CA THR A 374 -14.37 5.97 20.32
C THR A 374 -14.91 4.80 21.14
N ILE A 375 -15.95 5.02 21.96
CA ILE A 375 -16.61 3.94 22.71
C ILE A 375 -17.18 2.90 21.74
N LEU A 376 -17.88 3.32 20.66
CA LEU A 376 -18.38 2.41 19.64
C LEU A 376 -17.26 1.64 18.96
N SER A 377 -16.15 2.31 18.62
CA SER A 377 -14.99 1.69 17.97
C SER A 377 -14.32 0.63 18.86
N LEU A 378 -14.31 0.84 20.18
CA LEU A 378 -13.79 -0.12 21.15
C LEU A 378 -14.73 -1.33 21.31
N ILE A 379 -16.06 -1.12 21.33
CA ILE A 379 -17.05 -2.22 21.36
C ILE A 379 -16.95 -3.03 20.06
N ALA A 380 -16.84 -2.38 18.91
CA ALA A 380 -16.67 -3.04 17.62
C ALA A 380 -15.33 -3.77 17.48
N GLY A 381 -14.40 -3.59 18.45
CA GLY A 381 -13.07 -4.16 18.39
C GLY A 381 -12.22 -3.61 17.25
N LEU A 382 -12.51 -2.41 16.75
CA LEU A 382 -11.68 -1.72 15.75
C LEU A 382 -10.41 -1.15 16.39
N HIS A 383 -10.45 -0.91 17.70
CA HIS A 383 -9.32 -0.52 18.53
C HIS A 383 -9.33 -1.32 19.83
N HIS A 384 -8.18 -1.40 20.47
CA HIS A 384 -8.05 -1.96 21.82
C HIS A 384 -7.72 -0.86 22.83
N PRO A 385 -8.23 -0.94 24.05
CA PRO A 385 -7.92 0.03 25.09
C PRO A 385 -6.42 0.01 25.42
N THR A 386 -5.87 1.18 25.77
CA THR A 386 -4.47 1.30 26.24
C THR A 386 -4.34 0.75 27.67
N ALA A 387 -5.38 0.88 28.48
CA ALA A 387 -5.51 0.26 29.81
C ALA A 387 -6.98 -0.08 30.09
N GLY A 388 -7.21 -1.02 30.98
CA GLY A 388 -8.55 -1.56 31.25
C GLY A 388 -8.96 -2.61 30.24
N ARG A 389 -10.25 -2.96 30.19
CA ARG A 389 -10.80 -4.02 29.30
C ARG A 389 -12.22 -3.66 28.85
N VAL A 390 -12.55 -4.11 27.64
CA VAL A 390 -13.92 -4.14 27.11
C VAL A 390 -14.34 -5.59 27.04
N LEU A 391 -15.36 -5.95 27.79
CA LEU A 391 -15.86 -7.31 27.88
C LEU A 391 -17.23 -7.41 27.21
N ILE A 392 -17.47 -8.46 26.43
CA ILE A 392 -18.77 -8.82 25.88
C ILE A 392 -19.10 -10.21 26.42
N ASP A 393 -20.16 -10.32 27.23
CA ASP A 393 -20.50 -11.53 28.02
C ASP A 393 -19.30 -12.11 28.79
N GLY A 394 -18.50 -11.21 29.39
CA GLY A 394 -17.33 -11.57 30.17
C GLY A 394 -16.09 -11.94 29.36
N VAL A 395 -16.17 -11.99 28.03
CA VAL A 395 -15.04 -12.24 27.14
C VAL A 395 -14.41 -10.91 26.70
N ASP A 396 -13.10 -10.76 26.92
CA ASP A 396 -12.35 -9.57 26.48
C ASP A 396 -12.28 -9.51 24.95
N THR A 397 -12.68 -8.36 24.37
CA THR A 397 -12.65 -8.15 22.91
C THR A 397 -11.29 -8.37 22.29
N ALA A 398 -10.21 -8.17 23.04
CA ALA A 398 -8.84 -8.44 22.62
C ALA A 398 -8.50 -9.94 22.55
N GLN A 399 -9.27 -10.78 23.26
CA GLN A 399 -9.07 -12.23 23.30
C GLN A 399 -9.99 -12.99 22.34
N MET A 400 -10.95 -12.31 21.71
CA MET A 400 -11.83 -12.89 20.71
C MET A 400 -11.05 -13.22 19.43
N ASP A 401 -11.42 -14.32 18.76
CA ASP A 401 -10.97 -14.54 17.40
C ASP A 401 -11.57 -13.48 16.43
N ALA A 402 -10.95 -13.34 15.25
CA ALA A 402 -11.33 -12.29 14.31
C ALA A 402 -12.73 -12.51 13.69
N GLU A 403 -13.19 -13.75 13.58
CA GLU A 403 -14.50 -14.09 13.03
C GLU A 403 -15.60 -13.79 14.04
N THR A 404 -15.46 -14.27 15.28
CA THR A 404 -16.36 -13.97 16.38
C THR A 404 -16.51 -12.45 16.58
N ARG A 405 -15.41 -11.72 16.62
CA ARG A 405 -15.42 -10.26 16.78
C ARG A 405 -16.22 -9.57 15.67
N ARG A 406 -16.02 -9.99 14.41
CA ARG A 406 -16.79 -9.47 13.28
C ARG A 406 -18.27 -9.87 13.34
N ALA A 407 -18.58 -11.10 13.74
CA ALA A 407 -19.95 -11.59 13.85
C ALA A 407 -20.73 -10.91 15.00
N THR A 408 -20.06 -10.51 16.08
CA THR A 408 -20.71 -9.97 17.29
C THR A 408 -21.33 -8.59 17.06
N THR A 409 -20.74 -7.74 16.21
CA THR A 409 -21.17 -6.33 16.07
C THR A 409 -21.60 -5.98 14.66
N SER A 410 -22.66 -5.18 14.54
CA SER A 410 -23.06 -4.45 13.34
C SER A 410 -22.94 -2.96 13.58
N VAL A 411 -22.36 -2.22 12.63
CA VAL A 411 -22.04 -0.79 12.81
C VAL A 411 -22.65 0.05 11.69
N VAL A 412 -23.36 1.10 12.07
CA VAL A 412 -23.76 2.20 11.18
C VAL A 412 -22.81 3.36 11.46
N PHE A 413 -21.96 3.68 10.50
CA PHE A 413 -20.98 4.77 10.63
C PHE A 413 -21.61 6.14 10.31
N GLN A 414 -21.08 7.19 10.90
CA GLN A 414 -21.45 8.58 10.66
C GLN A 414 -21.33 8.96 9.17
N HIS A 415 -20.26 8.52 8.51
CA HIS A 415 -20.02 8.72 7.09
C HIS A 415 -20.09 7.37 6.36
N PRO A 416 -21.25 7.01 5.80
CA PRO A 416 -21.43 5.72 5.17
C PRO A 416 -20.63 5.62 3.87
N TYR A 417 -19.89 4.54 3.73
CA TYR A 417 -19.21 4.17 2.48
C TYR A 417 -20.02 3.08 1.76
N LEU A 418 -20.33 3.32 0.48
CA LEU A 418 -20.93 2.32 -0.38
C LEU A 418 -19.91 1.83 -1.41
N PHE A 419 -19.85 0.52 -1.58
CA PHE A 419 -18.99 -0.11 -2.58
C PHE A 419 -19.59 0.09 -3.98
N ASP A 420 -18.74 0.17 -5.00
CA ASP A 420 -19.21 0.18 -6.37
C ASP A 420 -19.94 -1.14 -6.69
N GLY A 421 -21.18 -1.01 -7.12
CA GLY A 421 -22.13 -2.11 -7.31
C GLY A 421 -23.56 -1.62 -7.22
N THR A 422 -24.50 -2.54 -6.98
CA THR A 422 -25.92 -2.22 -6.85
C THR A 422 -26.29 -1.88 -5.40
N ILE A 423 -27.51 -1.34 -5.19
CA ILE A 423 -28.09 -1.15 -3.85
C ILE A 423 -28.15 -2.50 -3.12
N ARG A 424 -28.65 -3.53 -3.82
CA ARG A 424 -28.74 -4.90 -3.31
C ARG A 424 -27.37 -5.44 -2.86
N ASP A 425 -26.36 -5.34 -3.71
CA ASP A 425 -25.00 -5.80 -3.38
C ASP A 425 -24.49 -5.11 -2.12
N ASN A 426 -24.75 -3.82 -1.99
CA ASN A 426 -24.35 -3.05 -0.83
C ASN A 426 -25.04 -3.46 0.47
N ILE A 427 -26.29 -3.85 0.45
CA ILE A 427 -27.00 -4.38 1.62
C ILE A 427 -26.44 -5.77 1.98
N LEU A 428 -26.26 -6.64 0.98
CA LEU A 428 -25.73 -8.00 1.16
C LEU A 428 -24.28 -8.06 1.66
N VAL A 429 -23.53 -6.96 1.63
CA VAL A 429 -22.23 -6.89 2.35
C VAL A 429 -22.41 -7.17 3.85
N GLY A 430 -23.58 -6.87 4.42
CA GLY A 430 -23.88 -7.17 5.84
C GLY A 430 -24.03 -8.67 6.11
N ASP A 431 -24.71 -9.36 5.20
CA ASP A 431 -24.91 -10.82 5.22
C ASP A 431 -25.07 -11.33 3.78
N PRO A 432 -24.00 -11.93 3.20
CA PRO A 432 -24.07 -12.48 1.84
C PRO A 432 -25.04 -13.64 1.66
N ASP A 433 -25.39 -14.34 2.74
CA ASP A 433 -26.27 -15.49 2.75
C ASP A 433 -27.72 -15.14 3.10
N ALA A 434 -28.01 -13.84 3.31
CA ALA A 434 -29.36 -13.37 3.64
C ALA A 434 -30.38 -13.76 2.55
N ASP A 435 -31.49 -14.33 2.98
CA ASP A 435 -32.59 -14.65 2.07
C ASP A 435 -33.37 -13.41 1.60
N VAL A 436 -34.29 -13.62 0.64
CA VAL A 436 -35.09 -12.54 0.03
C VAL A 436 -35.95 -11.82 1.07
N GLU A 437 -36.48 -12.53 2.06
CA GLU A 437 -37.36 -11.99 3.10
C GLU A 437 -36.57 -11.12 4.09
N GLN A 438 -35.39 -11.58 4.52
CA GLN A 438 -34.46 -10.84 5.38
C GLN A 438 -34.00 -9.55 4.70
N LEU A 439 -33.62 -9.63 3.40
CA LEU A 439 -33.23 -8.48 2.61
C LEU A 439 -34.40 -7.47 2.49
N ALA A 440 -35.59 -7.93 2.15
CA ALA A 440 -36.77 -7.09 2.02
C ALA A 440 -37.17 -6.43 3.35
N THR A 441 -37.02 -7.16 4.46
CA THR A 441 -37.29 -6.65 5.80
C THR A 441 -36.30 -5.56 6.18
N ALA A 442 -35.00 -5.79 5.97
CA ALA A 442 -33.97 -4.79 6.23
C ALA A 442 -34.13 -3.53 5.35
N ALA A 443 -34.46 -3.72 4.07
CA ALA A 443 -34.73 -2.63 3.13
C ALA A 443 -35.95 -1.80 3.56
N ARG A 444 -37.04 -2.45 3.97
CA ARG A 444 -38.26 -1.78 4.45
C ARG A 444 -38.01 -1.01 5.75
N LEU A 445 -37.37 -1.62 6.75
CA LEU A 445 -37.04 -0.95 8.00
C LEU A 445 -36.19 0.29 7.76
N ALA A 446 -35.24 0.24 6.84
CA ALA A 446 -34.39 1.38 6.49
C ALA A 446 -35.01 2.33 5.44
N ARG A 447 -36.25 2.11 5.01
CA ARG A 447 -36.95 2.85 3.94
C ARG A 447 -36.17 2.87 2.61
N VAL A 448 -35.40 1.83 2.33
CA VAL A 448 -34.71 1.66 1.05
C VAL A 448 -35.70 1.22 -0.04
N ASP A 449 -36.78 0.53 0.31
CA ASP A 449 -37.88 0.17 -0.56
C ASP A 449 -38.52 1.39 -1.23
N GLU A 450 -38.72 2.49 -0.50
CA GLU A 450 -39.20 3.77 -1.06
C GLU A 450 -38.20 4.38 -2.06
N LEU A 451 -36.91 4.20 -1.84
CA LEU A 451 -35.86 4.61 -2.77
C LEU A 451 -35.89 3.76 -4.04
N THR A 452 -35.87 2.43 -3.86
CA THR A 452 -35.82 1.49 -4.99
C THR A 452 -37.10 1.54 -5.85
N ALA A 453 -38.25 1.83 -5.25
CA ALA A 453 -39.50 2.01 -5.99
C ALA A 453 -39.47 3.21 -6.98
N ARG A 454 -38.60 4.18 -6.76
CA ARG A 454 -38.45 5.36 -7.64
C ARG A 454 -37.39 5.18 -8.72
N LEU A 455 -36.54 4.17 -8.60
CA LEU A 455 -35.44 3.91 -9.51
C LEU A 455 -35.88 2.91 -10.63
N PRO A 456 -35.47 3.13 -11.89
CA PRO A 456 -35.84 2.25 -13.00
C PRO A 456 -35.44 0.79 -12.78
N ASP A 457 -34.25 0.57 -12.21
CA ASP A 457 -33.65 -0.75 -11.98
C ASP A 457 -33.94 -1.30 -10.57
N GLY A 458 -34.78 -0.61 -9.77
CA GLY A 458 -35.12 -1.01 -8.41
C GLY A 458 -33.87 -1.15 -7.50
N ASP A 459 -33.75 -2.30 -6.81
CA ASP A 459 -32.60 -2.64 -5.97
C ASP A 459 -31.33 -3.03 -6.78
N GLY A 460 -31.49 -3.28 -8.09
CA GLY A 460 -30.39 -3.44 -9.06
C GLY A 460 -29.74 -2.13 -9.51
N ALA A 461 -30.24 -0.97 -9.08
CA ALA A 461 -29.68 0.33 -9.45
C ALA A 461 -28.27 0.50 -8.89
N LYS A 462 -27.34 1.00 -9.72
CA LYS A 462 -25.94 1.21 -9.35
C LYS A 462 -25.77 2.43 -8.46
N VAL A 463 -25.00 2.29 -7.40
CA VAL A 463 -24.73 3.39 -6.45
C VAL A 463 -23.54 4.28 -6.87
N GLY A 464 -22.70 3.81 -7.81
CA GLY A 464 -21.46 4.48 -8.22
C GLY A 464 -20.35 4.40 -7.17
N GLU A 465 -19.15 4.83 -7.54
CA GLU A 465 -17.97 4.84 -6.64
C GLU A 465 -18.29 5.67 -5.39
N ALA A 466 -18.07 5.09 -4.21
CA ALA A 466 -18.39 5.68 -2.90
C ALA A 466 -19.86 6.15 -2.76
N GLY A 467 -20.78 5.62 -3.56
CA GLY A 467 -22.21 5.97 -3.50
C GLY A 467 -22.55 7.32 -4.14
N THR A 468 -21.75 7.81 -5.08
CA THR A 468 -21.91 9.14 -5.69
C THR A 468 -23.23 9.34 -6.46
N ALA A 469 -23.89 8.26 -6.88
CA ALA A 469 -25.18 8.31 -7.56
C ALA A 469 -26.35 8.56 -6.59
N LEU A 470 -26.14 8.47 -5.27
CA LEU A 470 -27.16 8.63 -4.25
C LEU A 470 -26.94 9.92 -3.44
N SER A 471 -28.02 10.52 -2.93
CA SER A 471 -27.97 11.59 -1.95
C SER A 471 -27.36 11.13 -0.62
N GLY A 472 -26.97 12.04 0.27
CA GLY A 472 -26.43 11.71 1.60
C GLY A 472 -27.38 10.84 2.42
N GLY A 473 -28.66 11.21 2.44
CA GLY A 473 -29.69 10.46 3.16
C GLY A 473 -29.98 9.08 2.57
N GLU A 474 -29.93 8.93 1.25
CA GLU A 474 -30.10 7.64 0.58
C GLU A 474 -28.92 6.71 0.88
N ARG A 475 -27.69 7.21 0.83
CA ARG A 475 -26.49 6.44 1.26
C ARG A 475 -26.62 5.96 2.71
N GLN A 476 -27.11 6.83 3.60
CA GLN A 476 -27.32 6.50 5.00
C GLN A 476 -28.33 5.36 5.16
N ARG A 477 -29.49 5.43 4.48
CA ARG A 477 -30.50 4.38 4.52
C ARG A 477 -29.98 3.03 4.03
N VAL A 478 -29.21 3.00 2.92
CA VAL A 478 -28.57 1.76 2.43
C VAL A 478 -27.59 1.21 3.47
N SER A 479 -26.80 2.07 4.14
CA SER A 479 -25.90 1.67 5.21
C SER A 479 -26.64 1.09 6.43
N ILE A 480 -27.79 1.65 6.78
CA ILE A 480 -28.65 1.14 7.85
C ILE A 480 -29.23 -0.22 7.46
N ALA A 481 -29.74 -0.38 6.23
CA ALA A 481 -30.22 -1.68 5.74
C ALA A 481 -29.11 -2.74 5.80
N ARG A 482 -27.89 -2.40 5.40
CA ARG A 482 -26.69 -3.26 5.55
C ARG A 482 -26.47 -3.68 7.00
N ALA A 483 -26.61 -2.77 7.94
CA ALA A 483 -26.43 -3.07 9.36
C ALA A 483 -27.57 -3.93 9.91
N LEU A 484 -28.78 -3.70 9.46
CA LEU A 484 -29.96 -4.45 9.89
C LEU A 484 -30.01 -5.86 9.34
N VAL A 485 -29.56 -6.11 8.08
CA VAL A 485 -29.56 -7.45 7.52
C VAL A 485 -28.57 -8.37 8.25
N LYS A 486 -27.47 -7.84 8.76
CA LYS A 486 -26.45 -8.61 9.48
C LYS A 486 -27.00 -9.24 10.75
N PRO A 487 -26.82 -10.57 10.99
CA PRO A 487 -27.32 -11.26 12.19
C PRO A 487 -26.43 -11.06 13.41
N ALA A 488 -26.01 -9.80 13.69
CA ALA A 488 -25.15 -9.49 14.84
C ALA A 488 -25.95 -9.16 16.08
N PRO A 489 -25.59 -9.67 17.30
CA PRO A 489 -26.32 -9.43 18.53
C PRO A 489 -26.08 -8.03 19.14
N VAL A 490 -25.10 -7.27 18.64
CA VAL A 490 -24.84 -5.88 19.05
C VAL A 490 -25.00 -4.96 17.83
N LEU A 491 -25.82 -3.91 17.98
CA LEU A 491 -26.00 -2.88 16.96
C LEU A 491 -25.42 -1.56 17.49
N LEU A 492 -24.45 -1.04 16.78
CA LEU A 492 -23.76 0.22 17.05
C LEU A 492 -24.15 1.26 16.02
N VAL A 493 -24.57 2.43 16.45
CA VAL A 493 -25.07 3.49 15.57
C VAL A 493 -24.34 4.79 15.89
N ASP A 494 -23.51 5.27 14.97
CA ASP A 494 -22.76 6.51 15.13
C ASP A 494 -23.40 7.63 14.29
N GLU A 495 -24.15 8.51 14.96
CA GLU A 495 -24.77 9.69 14.34
C GLU A 495 -25.52 9.40 13.01
N ALA A 496 -26.21 8.26 12.91
CA ALA A 496 -26.82 7.78 11.67
C ALA A 496 -27.86 8.74 11.05
N THR A 497 -28.24 9.79 11.74
CA THR A 497 -29.30 10.72 11.34
C THR A 497 -28.79 12.10 10.91
N SER A 498 -27.48 12.35 10.99
CA SER A 498 -26.89 13.69 10.72
C SER A 498 -27.11 14.19 9.27
N ALA A 499 -27.23 13.28 8.32
CA ALA A 499 -27.48 13.57 6.91
C ALA A 499 -28.97 13.49 6.50
N LEU A 500 -29.86 13.18 7.43
CA LEU A 500 -31.28 13.02 7.19
C LEU A 500 -32.06 14.30 7.57
N ASP A 501 -33.16 14.54 6.86
CA ASP A 501 -34.18 15.50 7.30
C ASP A 501 -34.97 14.94 8.49
N THR A 502 -35.73 15.79 9.18
CA THR A 502 -36.41 15.45 10.42
C THR A 502 -37.39 14.28 10.28
N GLU A 503 -38.04 14.16 9.13
CA GLU A 503 -39.01 13.09 8.86
C GLU A 503 -38.32 11.74 8.66
N ASN A 504 -37.26 11.72 7.87
CA ASN A 504 -36.45 10.51 7.64
C ASN A 504 -35.66 10.11 8.90
N GLU A 505 -35.27 11.07 9.72
CA GLU A 505 -34.61 10.80 11.01
C GLU A 505 -35.51 10.01 11.95
N ALA A 506 -36.74 10.52 12.23
CA ALA A 506 -37.68 9.84 13.09
C ALA A 506 -37.95 8.40 12.61
N ALA A 507 -38.14 8.24 11.32
CA ALA A 507 -38.40 6.93 10.73
C ALA A 507 -37.22 5.95 10.85
N VAL A 508 -35.98 6.43 10.76
CA VAL A 508 -34.80 5.58 10.96
C VAL A 508 -34.68 5.15 12.42
N VAL A 509 -34.95 6.05 13.37
CA VAL A 509 -34.93 5.73 14.79
C VAL A 509 -36.04 4.72 15.13
N ASP A 510 -37.24 4.92 14.57
CA ASP A 510 -38.35 3.98 14.70
C ASP A 510 -37.99 2.60 14.12
N ALA A 511 -37.31 2.58 12.98
CA ALA A 511 -36.83 1.35 12.35
C ALA A 511 -35.82 0.59 13.19
N LEU A 512 -34.88 1.31 13.83
CA LEU A 512 -33.89 0.70 14.70
C LEU A 512 -34.50 0.11 15.97
N THR A 513 -35.62 0.66 16.44
CA THR A 513 -36.39 0.15 17.57
C THR A 513 -37.39 -0.94 17.18
N ALA A 514 -37.91 -0.91 15.94
CA ALA A 514 -38.83 -1.90 15.39
C ALA A 514 -38.15 -3.21 14.91
N ASP A 515 -36.82 -3.27 14.93
CA ASP A 515 -36.10 -4.51 14.65
C ASP A 515 -36.42 -5.57 15.71
N GLU A 516 -37.15 -6.62 15.34
CA GLU A 516 -37.61 -7.69 16.23
C GLU A 516 -36.49 -8.55 16.81
N ARG A 517 -35.28 -8.43 16.26
CA ARG A 517 -34.12 -9.17 16.77
C ARG A 517 -33.72 -8.64 18.14
N SER A 518 -33.52 -9.55 19.07
CA SER A 518 -32.97 -9.21 20.39
C SER A 518 -31.51 -8.78 20.24
N ARG A 519 -31.25 -7.47 20.32
CA ARG A 519 -29.90 -6.88 20.19
C ARG A 519 -29.64 -5.90 21.33
N THR A 520 -28.40 -5.89 21.82
CA THR A 520 -27.91 -4.77 22.63
C THR A 520 -27.59 -3.61 21.69
N ARG A 521 -28.26 -2.46 21.87
CA ARG A 521 -28.15 -1.29 20.99
C ARG A 521 -27.39 -0.18 21.68
N VAL A 522 -26.41 0.40 20.98
CA VAL A 522 -25.65 1.57 21.46
C VAL A 522 -25.71 2.65 20.39
N ILE A 523 -26.30 3.79 20.73
CA ILE A 523 -26.57 4.88 19.79
C ILE A 523 -25.82 6.12 20.25
N VAL A 524 -24.90 6.63 19.44
CA VAL A 524 -24.34 7.98 19.63
C VAL A 524 -25.32 8.97 19.02
N ALA A 525 -25.86 9.83 19.84
CA ALA A 525 -26.91 10.76 19.48
C ALA A 525 -26.53 12.22 19.74
N HIS A 526 -26.87 13.06 18.77
CA HIS A 526 -26.76 14.52 18.84
C HIS A 526 -28.13 15.21 18.76
N ARG A 527 -29.21 14.46 18.50
CA ARG A 527 -30.57 14.98 18.35
C ARG A 527 -31.53 14.28 19.29
N LEU A 528 -32.55 15.02 19.75
CA LEU A 528 -33.53 14.51 20.70
C LEU A 528 -34.31 13.31 20.21
N ALA A 529 -34.62 13.25 18.88
CA ALA A 529 -35.35 12.14 18.29
C ALA A 529 -34.65 10.79 18.53
N SER A 530 -33.32 10.77 18.37
CA SER A 530 -32.51 9.57 18.58
C SER A 530 -32.34 9.17 20.05
N ILE A 531 -32.53 10.09 20.99
CA ILE A 531 -32.38 9.83 22.43
C ILE A 531 -33.67 9.30 23.04
N ARG A 532 -34.85 9.78 22.59
CA ARG A 532 -36.18 9.51 23.19
C ARG A 532 -36.52 8.03 23.36
N HIS A 533 -35.95 7.16 22.56
CA HIS A 533 -36.23 5.72 22.60
C HIS A 533 -35.17 4.94 23.39
N ALA A 534 -34.22 5.62 24.02
CA ALA A 534 -33.20 4.96 24.82
C ALA A 534 -33.72 4.64 26.24
N ASP A 535 -33.46 3.43 26.68
CA ASP A 535 -33.75 2.99 28.06
C ASP A 535 -32.81 3.67 29.07
N ARG A 536 -31.62 4.05 28.60
CA ARG A 536 -30.54 4.61 29.41
C ARG A 536 -29.70 5.61 28.62
N VAL A 537 -29.23 6.63 29.28
CA VAL A 537 -28.36 7.66 28.74
C VAL A 537 -27.03 7.70 29.49
N LEU A 538 -25.93 7.70 28.79
CA LEU A 538 -24.59 7.97 29.30
C LEU A 538 -24.14 9.34 28.77
N PHE A 539 -23.94 10.31 29.67
CA PHE A 539 -23.43 11.61 29.29
C PHE A 539 -21.91 11.63 29.43
N LEU A 540 -21.22 11.78 28.30
CA LEU A 540 -19.76 11.75 28.20
C LEU A 540 -19.20 13.16 28.03
N ASP A 541 -18.34 13.59 28.97
CA ASP A 541 -17.63 14.86 28.88
C ASP A 541 -16.18 14.72 29.33
N GLY A 542 -15.26 15.35 28.59
CA GLY A 542 -13.82 15.29 28.84
C GLY A 542 -13.25 13.88 28.94
N GLY A 543 -13.81 12.92 28.19
CA GLY A 543 -13.37 11.52 28.17
C GLY A 543 -13.82 10.70 29.38
N LYS A 544 -14.80 11.18 30.15
CA LYS A 544 -15.37 10.51 31.34
C LYS A 544 -16.89 10.50 31.27
N ILE A 545 -17.52 9.46 31.83
CA ILE A 545 -18.95 9.45 32.04
C ILE A 545 -19.23 10.30 33.28
N VAL A 546 -19.96 11.41 33.08
CA VAL A 546 -20.30 12.37 34.16
C VAL A 546 -21.71 12.17 34.67
N GLU A 547 -22.61 11.64 33.83
CA GLU A 547 -23.99 11.31 34.23
C GLU A 547 -24.41 9.99 33.58
N ASP A 548 -25.22 9.22 34.29
CA ASP A 548 -25.66 7.88 33.91
C ASP A 548 -27.02 7.58 34.54
N GLY A 549 -28.05 7.36 33.74
CA GLY A 549 -29.42 7.09 34.23
C GLY A 549 -30.44 7.06 33.10
N SER A 550 -31.72 6.92 33.45
CA SER A 550 -32.83 7.12 32.52
C SER A 550 -33.00 8.60 32.17
N ILE A 551 -33.69 8.89 31.08
CA ILE A 551 -33.96 10.27 30.64
C ILE A 551 -34.65 11.07 31.75
N ASP A 552 -35.65 10.50 32.37
CA ASP A 552 -36.44 11.18 33.43
C ASP A 552 -35.58 11.47 34.65
N GLU A 553 -34.74 10.53 35.08
CA GLU A 553 -33.83 10.73 36.22
C GLU A 553 -32.81 11.84 35.93
N LEU A 554 -32.24 11.87 34.74
CA LEU A 554 -31.23 12.87 34.38
C LEU A 554 -31.82 14.27 34.18
N LEU A 555 -33.04 14.38 33.67
CA LEU A 555 -33.77 15.65 33.59
C LEU A 555 -34.15 16.16 34.99
N ALA A 556 -34.58 15.26 35.89
CA ALA A 556 -34.89 15.62 37.28
C ALA A 556 -33.66 16.07 38.07
N ALA A 557 -32.47 15.52 37.74
CA ALA A 557 -31.20 15.88 38.37
C ALA A 557 -30.72 17.29 38.00
N ARG A 558 -31.24 17.89 36.92
CA ARG A 558 -30.89 19.24 36.42
C ARG A 558 -29.37 19.42 36.21
N GLY A 559 -28.73 18.40 35.72
CA GLY A 559 -27.29 18.37 35.44
C GLY A 559 -26.96 18.79 34.02
N ARG A 560 -25.81 18.33 33.53
CA ARG A 560 -25.32 18.61 32.19
C ARG A 560 -26.19 18.04 31.08
N PHE A 561 -26.83 16.89 31.31
CA PHE A 561 -27.76 16.31 30.36
C PHE A 561 -29.02 17.19 30.24
N ASP A 562 -29.57 17.74 31.31
CA ASP A 562 -30.70 18.65 31.25
C ASP A 562 -30.37 19.94 30.48
N GLU A 563 -29.19 20.52 30.72
CA GLU A 563 -28.70 21.67 29.95
C GLU A 563 -28.62 21.33 28.45
N PHE A 564 -28.01 20.20 28.10
CA PHE A 564 -27.90 19.73 26.72
C PHE A 564 -29.27 19.48 26.08
N TRP A 565 -30.19 18.83 26.81
CA TRP A 565 -31.53 18.55 26.36
C TRP A 565 -32.32 19.84 26.06
N ASN A 566 -32.25 20.83 26.94
CA ASN A 566 -32.93 22.12 26.78
C ASN A 566 -32.39 22.91 25.61
N GLN A 567 -31.06 22.93 25.42
CA GLN A 567 -30.41 23.55 24.23
C GLN A 567 -30.90 22.91 22.93
N GLN A 568 -30.98 21.58 22.89
CA GLN A 568 -31.45 20.87 21.71
C GLN A 568 -32.93 21.11 21.43
N ARG A 569 -33.74 21.23 22.47
CA ARG A 569 -35.16 21.58 22.36
C ARG A 569 -35.37 22.99 21.86
N GLU A 570 -34.66 23.96 22.38
CA GLU A 570 -34.70 25.35 21.92
C GLU A 570 -34.26 25.47 20.45
N ALA A 571 -33.22 24.73 20.05
CA ALA A 571 -32.78 24.68 18.66
C ALA A 571 -33.81 24.05 17.70
N ALA A 572 -34.56 23.04 18.17
CA ALA A 572 -35.62 22.40 17.40
C ALA A 572 -36.89 23.27 17.27
N ASP A 573 -37.20 24.05 18.32
CA ASP A 573 -38.37 24.95 18.37
C ASP A 573 -38.11 26.31 17.68
N TRP A 574 -36.84 26.59 17.31
CA TRP A 574 -36.47 27.86 16.69
C TRP A 574 -37.00 27.92 15.25
N GLN A 575 -38.05 28.72 15.02
CA GLN A 575 -38.61 29.01 13.70
C GLN A 575 -38.22 30.42 13.27
N ILE A 576 -37.73 30.54 12.03
CA ILE A 576 -37.56 31.85 11.39
C ILE A 576 -38.97 32.39 11.14
N THR A 577 -39.42 33.32 11.96
CA THR A 577 -40.59 34.14 11.65
C THR A 577 -40.20 35.13 10.56
N HIS A 578 -40.74 34.90 9.33
CA HIS A 578 -40.59 35.81 8.20
C HIS A 578 -41.48 37.05 8.36
#